data_55c72d8b15dfddaccf22328aeba9f2ae
#
_entry.id   55c72d8b15dfddaccf22328aeba9f2ae
#
_cell.length_a   1.000
_cell.length_b   1.000
_cell.length_c   1.000
_cell.angle_alpha   90.00
_cell.angle_beta   90.00
_cell.angle_gamma   90.00
#
_symmetry.space_group_name_H-M   'P 1'
#
loop_
_entity.id
_entity.type
_entity.pdbx_description
1 polymer ?
#
loop_
_entity_poly.entity_id
_entity_poly.type
_entity_poly.pdbx_seq_one_letter_code
_entity_poly.pdbx_strand_id
1 'polypeptide(L)'
;TVVEMRDLYYNTPARRKFLKSEATEFAHCADAVKRVALAHPTVAFTLSHNGRVSLHLARTDARGRAGAILGDDFLAESRSIDTGEPRRDADGGQGHGLRIFGHCATPAHSRARSDAQYVYVNGRFVRDKLLSHALREAYQDMLHGSRYPAYCLFVEIDPAHVDVNVHPAKTEVRFRDGRAVHQFVFHAVQRTLSSPLAGAGNEPASASPATAPALSIAAQRPNPAPPGTSVQAWPQRQESLRVSEPAMAAYFAFAEKAQPTPARASIPFSEPTAPTDGSTPPMG
;
A
#
# COMPACT_ATOMS: atom_id res chain seq x y z
N THR A 1 -27.47 -10.25 14.77
CA THR A 1 -27.73 -10.73 13.40
C THR A 1 -26.92 -11.98 13.17
N VAL A 2 -27.55 -13.03 12.63
CA VAL A 2 -26.91 -14.29 12.22
C VAL A 2 -27.08 -14.41 10.71
N VAL A 3 -25.98 -14.71 10.02
CA VAL A 3 -26.00 -14.98 8.57
C VAL A 3 -25.45 -16.38 8.37
N GLU A 4 -26.23 -17.25 7.74
CA GLU A 4 -25.85 -18.61 7.45
C GLU A 4 -25.82 -18.83 5.93
N MET A 5 -24.71 -19.35 5.41
CA MET A 5 -24.58 -19.72 4.02
C MET A 5 -24.38 -21.24 3.93
N ARG A 6 -25.30 -21.91 3.26
CA ARG A 6 -25.28 -23.36 3.04
C ARG A 6 -25.06 -23.65 1.56
N ASP A 7 -24.52 -24.82 1.26
CA ASP A 7 -24.36 -25.36 -0.10
C ASP A 7 -23.72 -24.35 -1.07
N LEU A 8 -22.56 -23.82 -0.68
CA LEU A 8 -21.79 -22.88 -1.50
C LEU A 8 -21.62 -23.42 -2.93
N TYR A 9 -21.98 -22.61 -3.94
CA TYR A 9 -21.99 -22.93 -5.36
C TYR A 9 -23.04 -23.98 -5.80
N TYR A 10 -24.13 -24.18 -5.04
CA TYR A 10 -25.22 -25.04 -5.43
C TYR A 10 -25.78 -24.67 -6.81
N ASN A 11 -26.07 -23.39 -7.03
CA ASN A 11 -26.61 -22.85 -8.29
C ASN A 11 -25.53 -22.56 -9.35
N THR A 12 -24.26 -22.73 -9.05
CA THR A 12 -23.14 -22.51 -9.96
C THR A 12 -22.09 -23.61 -9.83
N PRO A 13 -22.44 -24.88 -10.15
CA PRO A 13 -21.58 -26.04 -9.88
C PRO A 13 -20.23 -25.98 -10.62
N ALA A 14 -20.18 -25.26 -11.76
CA ALA A 14 -18.93 -25.05 -12.49
C ALA A 14 -17.87 -24.31 -11.63
N ARG A 15 -18.28 -23.39 -10.75
CA ARG A 15 -17.37 -22.69 -9.84
C ARG A 15 -16.80 -23.59 -8.75
N ARG A 16 -17.52 -24.63 -8.36
CA ARG A 16 -17.06 -25.59 -7.35
C ARG A 16 -15.76 -26.30 -7.76
N LYS A 17 -15.52 -26.46 -9.07
CA LYS A 17 -14.30 -27.06 -9.62
C LYS A 17 -13.04 -26.21 -9.39
N PHE A 18 -13.20 -24.93 -9.07
CA PHE A 18 -12.08 -24.02 -8.79
C PHE A 18 -11.70 -23.96 -7.30
N LEU A 19 -12.47 -24.59 -6.41
CA LEU A 19 -12.09 -24.72 -5.01
C LEU A 19 -10.81 -25.53 -4.89
N LYS A 20 -9.92 -25.02 -4.06
CA LYS A 20 -8.67 -25.68 -3.72
C LYS A 20 -8.86 -26.65 -2.55
N SER A 21 -7.76 -27.11 -1.95
CA SER A 21 -7.85 -27.93 -0.75
C SER A 21 -8.51 -27.15 0.39
N GLU A 22 -9.19 -27.84 1.31
CA GLU A 22 -9.83 -27.26 2.48
C GLU A 22 -8.87 -26.35 3.28
N ALA A 23 -7.63 -26.80 3.50
CA ALA A 23 -6.62 -26.03 4.20
C ALA A 23 -6.29 -24.71 3.46
N THR A 24 -6.25 -24.73 2.13
CA THR A 24 -5.98 -23.52 1.33
C THR A 24 -7.15 -22.55 1.39
N GLU A 25 -8.39 -23.05 1.25
CA GLU A 25 -9.59 -22.21 1.34
C GLU A 25 -9.74 -21.63 2.75
N PHE A 26 -9.48 -22.41 3.79
CA PHE A 26 -9.47 -21.92 5.15
C PHE A 26 -8.42 -20.81 5.37
N ALA A 27 -7.21 -20.98 4.82
CA ALA A 27 -6.17 -19.93 4.90
C ALA A 27 -6.63 -18.62 4.23
N HIS A 28 -7.34 -18.68 3.11
CA HIS A 28 -7.94 -17.50 2.46
C HIS A 28 -9.03 -16.86 3.32
N CYS A 29 -9.87 -17.66 3.97
CA CYS A 29 -10.89 -17.16 4.89
C CYS A 29 -10.24 -16.47 6.11
N ALA A 30 -9.20 -17.10 6.70
CA ALA A 30 -8.47 -16.53 7.82
C ALA A 30 -7.80 -15.20 7.45
N ASP A 31 -7.20 -15.10 6.26
CA ASP A 31 -6.60 -13.86 5.77
C ASP A 31 -7.68 -12.76 5.55
N ALA A 32 -8.85 -13.12 5.04
CA ALA A 32 -9.98 -12.19 4.90
C ALA A 32 -10.43 -11.64 6.27
N VAL A 33 -10.56 -12.51 7.29
CA VAL A 33 -10.91 -12.10 8.66
C VAL A 33 -9.83 -11.20 9.26
N LYS A 34 -8.54 -11.51 9.08
CA LYS A 34 -7.43 -10.67 9.54
C LYS A 34 -7.48 -9.27 8.93
N ARG A 35 -7.75 -9.17 7.62
CA ARG A 35 -7.89 -7.87 6.92
C ARG A 35 -9.02 -7.04 7.49
N VAL A 36 -10.19 -7.63 7.72
CA VAL A 36 -11.33 -6.92 8.32
C VAL A 36 -11.01 -6.52 9.76
N ALA A 37 -10.40 -7.42 10.54
CA ALA A 37 -10.08 -7.17 11.93
C ALA A 37 -9.04 -6.05 12.12
N LEU A 38 -8.07 -5.91 11.21
CA LEU A 38 -7.10 -4.80 11.23
C LEU A 38 -7.80 -3.44 11.00
N ALA A 39 -8.81 -3.39 10.13
CA ALA A 39 -9.58 -2.17 9.89
C ALA A 39 -10.52 -1.81 11.05
N HIS A 40 -10.87 -2.79 11.90
CA HIS A 40 -11.85 -2.61 12.98
C HIS A 40 -11.30 -3.10 14.33
N PRO A 41 -10.27 -2.46 14.90
CA PRO A 41 -9.61 -2.93 16.11
C PRO A 41 -10.52 -2.96 17.34
N THR A 42 -11.52 -2.08 17.41
CA THR A 42 -12.50 -2.00 18.50
C THR A 42 -13.57 -3.10 18.49
N VAL A 43 -13.59 -3.95 17.45
CA VAL A 43 -14.49 -5.10 17.33
C VAL A 43 -13.75 -6.38 17.67
N ALA A 44 -14.39 -7.26 18.47
CA ALA A 44 -13.86 -8.60 18.73
C ALA A 44 -14.18 -9.53 17.54
N PHE A 45 -13.23 -10.39 17.18
CA PHE A 45 -13.40 -11.39 16.11
C PHE A 45 -13.05 -12.77 16.63
N THR A 46 -13.86 -13.77 16.29
CA THR A 46 -13.55 -15.18 16.53
C THR A 46 -13.78 -15.95 15.24
N LEU A 47 -12.78 -16.70 14.80
CA LEU A 47 -12.87 -17.60 13.66
C LEU A 47 -12.74 -19.03 14.14
N SER A 48 -13.73 -19.86 13.85
CA SER A 48 -13.71 -21.27 14.15
C SER A 48 -13.72 -22.08 12.85
N HIS A 49 -13.04 -23.22 12.85
CA HIS A 49 -13.00 -24.17 11.76
C HIS A 49 -13.19 -25.58 12.32
N ASN A 50 -14.16 -26.32 11.78
CA ASN A 50 -14.48 -27.68 12.23
C ASN A 50 -14.68 -27.78 13.75
N GLY A 51 -15.41 -26.82 14.34
CA GLY A 51 -15.71 -26.79 15.77
C GLY A 51 -14.54 -26.31 16.68
N ARG A 52 -13.36 -26.00 16.11
CA ARG A 52 -12.21 -25.49 16.86
C ARG A 52 -11.98 -24.02 16.58
N VAL A 53 -11.71 -23.25 17.63
CA VAL A 53 -11.33 -21.84 17.48
C VAL A 53 -9.90 -21.77 16.94
N SER A 54 -9.76 -21.14 15.75
CA SER A 54 -8.47 -20.93 15.07
C SER A 54 -7.91 -19.55 15.27
N LEU A 55 -8.77 -18.55 15.48
CA LEU A 55 -8.37 -17.18 15.71
C LEU A 55 -9.34 -16.55 16.71
N HIS A 56 -8.78 -15.89 17.72
CA HIS A 56 -9.54 -15.09 18.66
C HIS A 56 -8.85 -13.75 18.85
N LEU A 57 -9.53 -12.66 18.50
CA LEU A 57 -9.03 -11.30 18.58
C LEU A 57 -9.96 -10.49 19.48
N ALA A 58 -9.52 -10.14 20.66
CA ALA A 58 -10.25 -9.29 21.59
C ALA A 58 -10.30 -7.85 21.08
N ARG A 59 -11.19 -7.03 21.62
CA ARG A 59 -11.22 -5.58 21.39
C ARG A 59 -9.91 -4.96 21.87
N THR A 60 -9.35 -4.07 21.09
CA THR A 60 -8.10 -3.39 21.40
C THR A 60 -7.97 -2.11 20.56
N ASP A 61 -6.86 -1.41 20.65
CA ASP A 61 -6.47 -0.31 19.77
C ASP A 61 -5.82 -0.82 18.46
N ALA A 62 -5.48 0.10 17.57
CA ALA A 62 -4.88 -0.24 16.28
C ALA A 62 -3.51 -0.92 16.44
N ARG A 63 -2.70 -0.46 17.42
CA ARG A 63 -1.37 -1.03 17.69
C ARG A 63 -1.48 -2.46 18.23
N GLY A 64 -2.32 -2.67 19.23
CA GLY A 64 -2.55 -4.01 19.80
C GLY A 64 -3.14 -4.98 18.78
N ARG A 65 -4.02 -4.50 17.89
CA ARG A 65 -4.56 -5.31 16.79
C ARG A 65 -3.48 -5.71 15.79
N ALA A 66 -2.60 -4.79 15.43
CA ALA A 66 -1.46 -5.08 14.56
C ALA A 66 -0.54 -6.14 15.19
N GLY A 67 -0.24 -6.02 16.49
CA GLY A 67 0.54 -7.02 17.25
C GLY A 67 -0.12 -8.40 17.27
N ALA A 68 -1.41 -8.46 17.58
CA ALA A 68 -2.16 -9.72 17.62
C ALA A 68 -2.20 -10.47 16.27
N ILE A 69 -2.06 -9.77 15.14
CA ILE A 69 -2.15 -10.35 13.79
C ILE A 69 -0.77 -10.56 13.16
N LEU A 70 0.15 -9.58 13.30
CA LEU A 70 1.47 -9.59 12.68
C LEU A 70 2.56 -10.16 13.61
N GLY A 71 2.26 -10.24 14.90
CA GLY A 71 3.15 -10.72 15.94
C GLY A 71 3.78 -9.58 16.76
N ASP A 72 4.17 -9.90 18.00
CA ASP A 72 4.82 -8.92 18.89
C ASP A 72 6.20 -8.52 18.38
N ASP A 73 6.92 -9.43 17.72
CA ASP A 73 8.19 -9.15 17.04
C ASP A 73 8.04 -8.05 15.97
N PHE A 74 6.89 -8.05 15.25
CA PHE A 74 6.60 -6.98 14.31
C PHE A 74 6.49 -5.63 15.03
N LEU A 75 5.80 -5.57 16.17
CA LEU A 75 5.65 -4.30 16.90
C LEU A 75 6.99 -3.83 17.50
N ALA A 76 7.80 -4.75 18.00
CA ALA A 76 9.13 -4.43 18.54
C ALA A 76 10.07 -3.86 17.48
N GLU A 77 10.00 -4.41 16.26
CA GLU A 77 10.85 -4.03 15.14
C GLU A 77 10.16 -3.08 14.15
N SER A 78 9.02 -2.49 14.51
CA SER A 78 8.31 -1.53 13.68
C SER A 78 8.43 -0.11 14.21
N ARG A 79 8.23 0.83 13.30
CA ARG A 79 8.11 2.25 13.60
C ARG A 79 6.69 2.71 13.36
N SER A 80 6.19 3.51 14.29
CA SER A 80 4.92 4.20 14.11
C SER A 80 5.10 5.33 13.11
N ILE A 81 4.15 5.47 12.21
CA ILE A 81 4.05 6.58 11.27
C ILE A 81 2.71 7.27 11.50
N ASP A 82 2.72 8.59 11.52
CA ASP A 82 1.54 9.44 11.46
C ASP A 82 1.97 10.76 10.83
N THR A 83 1.64 10.93 9.57
CA THR A 83 2.11 12.06 8.76
C THR A 83 1.01 12.53 7.84
N GLY A 84 0.90 13.85 7.69
CA GLY A 84 -0.09 14.50 6.83
C GLY A 84 -1.19 15.19 7.62
N GLU A 85 -2.17 15.73 6.88
CA GLU A 85 -3.32 16.38 7.48
C GLU A 85 -4.48 15.40 7.56
N PRO A 86 -5.13 15.28 8.75
CA PRO A 86 -6.34 14.49 8.86
C PRO A 86 -7.42 15.09 7.95
N ARG A 87 -8.28 14.22 7.42
CA ARG A 87 -9.47 14.64 6.70
C ARG A 87 -10.29 15.57 7.58
N ARG A 88 -10.47 16.80 7.15
CA ARG A 88 -11.39 17.73 7.79
C ARG A 88 -12.82 17.38 7.39
N ASP A 89 -13.65 17.15 8.40
CA ASP A 89 -15.08 17.03 8.18
C ASP A 89 -15.66 18.39 7.77
N ALA A 90 -16.59 18.34 6.87
CA ALA A 90 -17.59 19.26 6.30
C ALA A 90 -17.54 20.78 6.48
N ASP A 91 -16.73 21.37 7.34
CA ASP A 91 -16.71 22.81 7.58
C ASP A 91 -15.43 23.52 7.07
N GLY A 92 -15.35 23.64 5.73
CA GLY A 92 -14.76 24.85 5.11
C GLY A 92 -13.25 25.01 5.13
N GLY A 93 -12.43 23.97 4.94
CA GLY A 93 -11.00 24.13 4.67
C GLY A 93 -10.56 23.38 3.44
N GLN A 94 -10.00 24.09 2.44
CA GLN A 94 -9.35 23.47 1.27
C GLN A 94 -8.03 22.77 1.66
N GLY A 95 -8.11 21.64 2.34
CA GLY A 95 -6.99 20.75 2.54
C GLY A 95 -7.27 19.47 1.78
N HIS A 96 -6.37 19.05 0.92
CA HIS A 96 -6.48 17.74 0.23
C HIS A 96 -6.28 16.56 1.19
N GLY A 97 -6.60 16.73 2.48
CA GLY A 97 -6.66 15.75 3.54
C GLY A 97 -5.97 14.42 3.25
N LEU A 98 -4.67 14.43 2.96
CA LEU A 98 -3.91 13.21 2.72
C LEU A 98 -3.08 12.92 3.97
N ARG A 99 -3.37 11.80 4.62
CA ARG A 99 -2.69 11.35 5.82
C ARG A 99 -2.32 9.88 5.68
N ILE A 100 -1.15 9.51 6.18
CA ILE A 100 -0.75 8.12 6.35
C ILE A 100 -0.40 7.85 7.80
N PHE A 101 -0.93 6.77 8.36
CA PHE A 101 -0.63 6.35 9.74
C PHE A 101 -0.59 4.84 9.86
N GLY A 102 -0.03 4.34 10.96
CA GLY A 102 0.10 2.91 11.23
C GLY A 102 1.53 2.52 11.62
N HIS A 103 1.96 1.35 11.18
CA HIS A 103 3.25 0.76 11.53
C HIS A 103 3.96 0.22 10.29
N CYS A 104 5.24 0.50 10.17
CA CYS A 104 6.13 -0.08 9.16
C CYS A 104 7.34 -0.71 9.84
N ALA A 105 7.61 -1.98 9.52
CA ALA A 105 8.74 -2.71 10.08
C ALA A 105 10.07 -2.16 9.60
N THR A 106 11.08 -2.22 10.44
CA THR A 106 12.45 -1.98 10.05
C THR A 106 12.95 -3.07 9.09
N PRO A 107 14.00 -2.84 8.30
CA PRO A 107 14.56 -3.84 7.42
C PRO A 107 14.96 -5.16 8.13
N ALA A 108 15.30 -5.09 9.42
CA ALA A 108 15.62 -6.25 10.24
C ALA A 108 14.46 -7.26 10.30
N HIS A 109 13.22 -6.77 10.34
CA HIS A 109 12.01 -7.61 10.35
C HIS A 109 11.44 -7.83 8.93
N SER A 110 12.30 -8.03 7.93
CA SER A 110 11.86 -8.37 6.58
C SER A 110 11.50 -9.86 6.44
N ARG A 111 10.57 -10.19 5.57
CA ARG A 111 10.02 -11.53 5.38
C ARG A 111 10.37 -12.12 4.01
N ALA A 112 10.37 -13.45 3.89
CA ALA A 112 10.54 -14.14 2.61
C ALA A 112 9.28 -14.08 1.72
N ARG A 113 8.12 -13.75 2.30
CA ARG A 113 6.83 -13.64 1.60
C ARG A 113 6.20 -12.29 1.83
N SER A 114 5.35 -11.85 0.90
CA SER A 114 4.59 -10.60 0.98
C SER A 114 3.26 -10.74 1.72
N ASP A 115 3.15 -11.68 2.65
CA ASP A 115 1.92 -12.01 3.39
C ASP A 115 1.64 -11.08 4.58
N ALA A 116 2.62 -10.26 4.98
CA ALA A 116 2.51 -9.28 6.05
C ALA A 116 2.40 -7.82 5.55
N GLN A 117 1.79 -7.63 4.39
CA GLN A 117 1.65 -6.33 3.74
C GLN A 117 0.18 -5.89 3.72
N TYR A 118 -0.18 -5.00 4.65
CA TYR A 118 -1.54 -4.51 4.79
C TYR A 118 -1.58 -3.01 4.55
N VAL A 119 -2.32 -2.60 3.52
CA VAL A 119 -2.59 -1.19 3.20
C VAL A 119 -4.09 -0.97 3.12
N TYR A 120 -4.52 0.11 3.73
CA TYR A 120 -5.91 0.54 3.74
C TYR A 120 -6.04 1.93 3.16
N VAL A 121 -7.08 2.16 2.37
CA VAL A 121 -7.48 3.50 1.90
C VAL A 121 -8.89 3.77 2.41
N ASN A 122 -9.04 4.80 3.23
CA ASN A 122 -10.30 5.15 3.90
C ASN A 122 -10.95 3.93 4.60
N GLY A 123 -10.15 3.15 5.33
CA GLY A 123 -10.59 1.95 6.05
C GLY A 123 -10.80 0.70 5.19
N ARG A 124 -10.63 0.77 3.87
CA ARG A 124 -10.76 -0.36 2.96
C ARG A 124 -9.39 -0.98 2.66
N PHE A 125 -9.26 -2.28 2.83
CA PHE A 125 -8.08 -3.02 2.40
C PHE A 125 -7.89 -2.94 0.90
N VAL A 126 -6.69 -2.57 0.45
CA VAL A 126 -6.34 -2.46 -0.97
C VAL A 126 -5.03 -3.20 -1.29
N ARG A 127 -4.94 -3.69 -2.53
CA ARG A 127 -3.72 -4.21 -3.16
C ARG A 127 -3.46 -3.40 -4.44
N ASP A 128 -3.22 -2.13 -4.24
CA ASP A 128 -3.00 -1.18 -5.32
C ASP A 128 -1.53 -1.18 -5.77
N LYS A 129 -1.30 -1.11 -7.08
CA LYS A 129 0.04 -1.17 -7.67
C LYS A 129 0.85 0.09 -7.37
N LEU A 130 0.21 1.26 -7.38
CA LEU A 130 0.87 2.53 -7.12
C LEU A 130 1.37 2.59 -5.68
N LEU A 131 0.52 2.25 -4.70
CA LEU A 131 0.90 2.21 -3.29
C LEU A 131 1.97 1.15 -3.03
N SER A 132 1.82 -0.04 -3.61
CA SER A 132 2.81 -1.12 -3.49
C SER A 132 4.16 -0.73 -4.07
N HIS A 133 4.18 0.03 -5.17
CA HIS A 133 5.40 0.56 -5.78
C HIS A 133 6.06 1.61 -4.89
N ALA A 134 5.31 2.60 -4.40
CA ALA A 134 5.82 3.64 -3.51
C ALA A 134 6.44 3.04 -2.23
N LEU A 135 5.76 2.05 -1.63
CA LEU A 135 6.26 1.35 -0.45
C LEU A 135 7.52 0.53 -0.76
N ARG A 136 7.55 -0.19 -1.88
CA ARG A 136 8.74 -0.95 -2.29
C ARG A 136 9.93 -0.04 -2.51
N GLU A 137 9.73 1.08 -3.18
CA GLU A 137 10.76 2.08 -3.46
C GLU A 137 11.31 2.69 -2.15
N ALA A 138 10.44 2.99 -1.17
CA ALA A 138 10.86 3.51 0.13
C ALA A 138 11.76 2.53 0.93
N TYR A 139 11.69 1.24 0.64
CA TYR A 139 12.51 0.21 1.25
C TYR A 139 13.69 -0.25 0.37
N GLN A 140 13.79 0.23 -0.87
CA GLN A 140 14.69 -0.32 -1.88
C GLN A 140 16.16 -0.33 -1.44
N ASP A 141 16.63 0.76 -0.84
CA ASP A 141 18.02 0.90 -0.42
C ASP A 141 18.34 0.15 0.88
N MET A 142 17.34 -0.35 1.57
CA MET A 142 17.46 -0.96 2.89
C MET A 142 17.23 -2.48 2.87
N LEU A 143 16.56 -3.01 1.86
CA LEU A 143 16.25 -4.44 1.76
C LEU A 143 17.16 -5.10 0.72
N HIS A 144 17.88 -6.12 1.15
CA HIS A 144 18.73 -6.91 0.27
C HIS A 144 18.02 -8.17 -0.22
N GLY A 145 18.20 -8.49 -1.51
CA GLY A 145 17.66 -9.70 -2.11
C GLY A 145 16.14 -9.68 -2.32
N SER A 146 15.52 -10.85 -2.27
CA SER A 146 14.07 -11.06 -2.49
C SER A 146 13.23 -10.96 -1.22
N ARG A 147 13.63 -10.10 -0.28
CA ARG A 147 12.88 -9.92 0.96
C ARG A 147 11.78 -8.87 0.82
N TYR A 148 10.73 -9.05 1.60
CA TYR A 148 9.55 -8.18 1.61
C TYR A 148 9.42 -7.48 2.95
N PRO A 149 9.15 -6.16 2.98
CA PRO A 149 8.87 -5.46 4.21
C PRO A 149 7.50 -5.88 4.77
N ALA A 150 7.37 -5.87 6.10
CA ALA A 150 6.08 -6.01 6.76
C ALA A 150 5.55 -4.62 7.15
N TYR A 151 4.26 -4.39 6.94
CA TYR A 151 3.62 -3.13 7.31
C TYR A 151 2.11 -3.28 7.47
N CYS A 152 1.55 -2.40 8.30
CA CYS A 152 0.12 -2.18 8.43
C CYS A 152 -0.12 -0.67 8.39
N LEU A 153 -0.54 -0.16 7.23
CA LEU A 153 -0.63 1.27 6.94
C LEU A 153 -2.04 1.65 6.51
N PHE A 154 -2.46 2.80 6.98
CA PHE A 154 -3.76 3.40 6.69
C PHE A 154 -3.52 4.74 5.98
N VAL A 155 -4.13 4.91 4.83
CA VAL A 155 -4.13 6.15 4.05
C VAL A 155 -5.53 6.74 4.11
N GLU A 156 -5.64 7.94 4.62
CA GLU A 156 -6.85 8.75 4.57
C GLU A 156 -6.71 9.78 3.46
N ILE A 157 -7.70 9.85 2.59
CA ILE A 157 -7.76 10.77 1.46
C ILE A 157 -9.20 11.22 1.25
N ASP A 158 -9.40 12.45 0.78
CA ASP A 158 -10.73 12.90 0.40
C ASP A 158 -11.35 11.94 -0.63
N PRO A 159 -12.56 11.41 -0.39
CA PRO A 159 -13.26 10.53 -1.34
C PRO A 159 -13.42 11.10 -2.75
N ALA A 160 -13.44 12.43 -2.89
CA ALA A 160 -13.47 13.08 -4.21
C ALA A 160 -12.18 12.88 -5.03
N HIS A 161 -11.08 12.47 -4.38
CA HIS A 161 -9.78 12.25 -5.01
C HIS A 161 -9.43 10.78 -5.22
N VAL A 162 -10.33 9.85 -4.86
CA VAL A 162 -10.13 8.40 -5.03
C VAL A 162 -11.38 7.71 -5.58
N ASP A 163 -11.21 6.95 -6.66
CA ASP A 163 -12.24 6.06 -7.17
C ASP A 163 -11.95 4.64 -6.73
N VAL A 164 -12.92 4.00 -6.05
CA VAL A 164 -12.83 2.62 -5.56
C VAL A 164 -13.57 1.64 -6.46
N ASN A 165 -14.27 2.11 -7.48
CA ASN A 165 -15.05 1.28 -8.40
C ASN A 165 -14.25 0.88 -9.65
N VAL A 166 -13.01 0.46 -9.46
CA VAL A 166 -12.08 0.12 -10.55
C VAL A 166 -12.05 -1.38 -10.80
N HIS A 167 -12.19 -2.20 -9.76
CA HIS A 167 -12.08 -3.66 -9.84
C HIS A 167 -13.28 -4.33 -9.16
N PRO A 168 -13.82 -5.45 -9.67
CA PRO A 168 -14.98 -6.14 -9.07
C PRO A 168 -14.78 -6.50 -7.59
N ALA A 169 -13.58 -6.94 -7.20
CA ALA A 169 -13.23 -7.23 -5.81
C ALA A 169 -12.94 -5.97 -4.98
N LYS A 170 -12.93 -4.79 -5.60
CA LYS A 170 -12.65 -3.47 -4.97
C LYS A 170 -11.34 -3.46 -4.16
N THR A 171 -10.35 -4.23 -4.61
CA THR A 171 -9.02 -4.27 -4.01
C THR A 171 -8.05 -3.29 -4.66
N GLU A 172 -8.40 -2.74 -5.81
CA GLU A 172 -7.65 -1.70 -6.49
C GLU A 172 -8.43 -0.38 -6.42
N VAL A 173 -7.71 0.72 -6.34
CA VAL A 173 -8.26 2.08 -6.30
C VAL A 173 -7.59 2.93 -7.36
N ARG A 174 -8.26 3.96 -7.82
CA ARG A 174 -7.69 4.93 -8.75
C ARG A 174 -7.65 6.29 -8.09
N PHE A 175 -6.45 6.82 -7.91
CA PHE A 175 -6.26 8.17 -7.39
C PHE A 175 -6.36 9.21 -8.51
N ARG A 176 -7.00 10.34 -8.23
CA ARG A 176 -7.07 11.46 -9.17
C ARG A 176 -5.68 12.04 -9.47
N ASP A 177 -4.86 12.20 -8.43
CA ASP A 177 -3.45 12.55 -8.53
C ASP A 177 -2.59 11.42 -7.97
N GLY A 178 -2.37 10.40 -8.77
CA GLY A 178 -1.55 9.24 -8.39
C GLY A 178 -0.10 9.62 -8.11
N ARG A 179 0.45 10.63 -8.79
CA ARG A 179 1.84 11.06 -8.57
C ARG A 179 2.02 11.70 -7.20
N ALA A 180 1.12 12.58 -6.79
CA ALA A 180 1.17 13.22 -5.48
C ALA A 180 1.02 12.17 -4.36
N VAL A 181 0.08 11.23 -4.48
CA VAL A 181 -0.11 10.13 -3.51
C VAL A 181 1.14 9.24 -3.43
N HIS A 182 1.72 8.86 -4.57
CA HIS A 182 2.95 8.08 -4.61
C HIS A 182 4.10 8.76 -3.87
N GLN A 183 4.39 10.02 -4.21
CA GLN A 183 5.46 10.79 -3.59
C GLN A 183 5.22 10.98 -2.09
N PHE A 184 3.98 11.28 -1.69
CA PHE A 184 3.63 11.44 -0.29
C PHE A 184 3.90 10.17 0.52
N VAL A 185 3.41 9.02 0.07
CA VAL A 185 3.59 7.73 0.74
C VAL A 185 5.07 7.35 0.79
N PHE A 186 5.79 7.50 -0.33
CA PHE A 186 7.22 7.24 -0.42
C PHE A 186 8.01 8.06 0.62
N HIS A 187 7.85 9.39 0.62
CA HIS A 187 8.60 10.25 1.53
C HIS A 187 8.20 10.07 3.00
N ALA A 188 6.93 9.83 3.29
CA ALA A 188 6.46 9.58 4.65
C ALA A 188 7.12 8.33 5.25
N VAL A 189 7.11 7.23 4.49
CA VAL A 189 7.73 5.97 4.94
C VAL A 189 9.25 6.08 4.99
N GLN A 190 9.89 6.67 3.99
CA GLN A 190 11.34 6.86 3.95
C GLN A 190 11.84 7.68 5.15
N ARG A 191 11.17 8.80 5.49
CA ARG A 191 11.51 9.60 6.67
C ARG A 191 11.37 8.80 7.96
N THR A 192 10.27 8.05 8.10
CA THR A 192 10.03 7.21 9.27
C THR A 192 11.13 6.16 9.44
N LEU A 193 11.56 5.52 8.36
CA LEU A 193 12.61 4.50 8.38
C LEU A 193 14.01 5.10 8.63
N SER A 194 14.27 6.31 8.17
CA SER A 194 15.55 7.01 8.34
C SER A 194 15.73 7.64 9.72
N SER A 195 14.64 7.85 10.49
CA SER A 195 14.75 8.40 11.84
C SER A 195 15.51 7.43 12.76
N PRO A 196 16.44 7.89 13.61
CA PRO A 196 17.06 7.01 14.60
C PRO A 196 15.98 6.40 15.50
N LEU A 197 16.20 5.18 15.98
CA LEU A 197 15.33 4.56 17.00
C LEU A 197 15.42 5.44 18.25
N ALA A 198 14.51 6.41 18.39
CA ALA A 198 14.30 7.07 19.65
C ALA A 198 13.82 6.00 20.63
N GLY A 199 14.64 5.75 21.66
CA GLY A 199 14.32 4.78 22.71
C GLY A 199 12.91 5.04 23.21
N ALA A 200 12.20 3.97 23.50
CA ALA A 200 10.88 3.98 24.09
C ALA A 200 10.85 4.90 25.30
N GLY A 201 10.11 6.00 25.21
CA GLY A 201 9.91 6.94 26.30
C GLY A 201 10.34 8.35 25.97
N ASN A 202 9.52 9.05 25.22
CA ASN A 202 9.34 10.49 25.42
C ASN A 202 7.94 10.87 24.92
N GLU A 203 7.01 10.91 25.86
CA GLU A 203 5.81 11.73 25.73
C GLU A 203 6.26 13.17 25.48
N PRO A 204 5.59 13.94 24.61
CA PRO A 204 5.90 15.35 24.49
C PRO A 204 5.56 16.03 25.82
N ALA A 205 6.59 16.25 26.64
CA ALA A 205 6.47 17.11 27.79
C ALA A 205 6.00 18.48 27.29
N SER A 206 4.79 18.85 27.68
CA SER A 206 4.22 20.18 27.58
C SER A 206 5.23 21.17 28.17
N ALA A 207 5.92 21.89 27.31
CA ALA A 207 6.80 22.99 27.72
C ALA A 207 5.91 24.19 28.07
N SER A 208 5.64 24.36 29.37
CA SER A 208 5.21 25.64 29.93
C SER A 208 6.30 26.71 29.71
N PRO A 209 5.93 27.94 29.38
CA PRO A 209 6.90 28.99 29.23
C PRO A 209 7.40 29.46 30.63
N ALA A 210 8.61 29.06 30.99
CA ALA A 210 9.29 29.62 32.15
C ALA A 210 9.96 30.93 31.76
N THR A 211 9.55 31.95 32.48
CA THR A 211 10.01 33.31 32.59
C THR A 211 11.54 33.48 32.52
N ALA A 212 11.99 34.31 31.59
CA ALA A 212 13.37 34.77 31.50
C ALA A 212 13.72 35.73 32.64
N PRO A 213 14.92 35.69 33.23
CA PRO A 213 15.52 36.83 33.84
C PRO A 213 16.47 37.54 32.86
N ALA A 214 16.22 38.82 32.70
CA ALA A 214 17.10 39.76 32.00
C ALA A 214 18.41 39.95 32.76
N LEU A 215 19.54 39.81 32.09
CA LEU A 215 20.83 40.40 32.57
C LEU A 215 21.64 40.94 31.39
N SER A 216 21.69 42.25 31.43
CA SER A 216 22.77 43.21 31.14
C SER A 216 23.82 42.94 30.07
N ILE A 217 23.84 43.89 29.20
CA ILE A 217 24.81 44.34 28.19
C ILE A 217 26.21 44.52 28.81
N ALA A 218 27.21 43.89 28.18
CA ALA A 218 28.59 44.41 28.19
C ALA A 218 29.16 44.32 26.78
N ALA A 219 29.41 45.50 26.22
CA ALA A 219 30.06 45.69 24.93
C ALA A 219 31.52 45.26 24.99
N GLN A 220 31.96 44.39 24.06
CA GLN A 220 33.37 44.21 23.76
C GLN A 220 33.61 44.33 22.25
N ARG A 221 34.62 45.13 21.94
CA ARG A 221 35.10 45.58 20.64
C ARG A 221 35.69 44.44 19.80
N PRO A 222 35.73 44.58 18.48
CA PRO A 222 36.23 43.54 17.58
C PRO A 222 37.77 43.51 17.55
N ASN A 223 38.32 42.29 17.55
CA ASN A 223 39.74 42.04 17.31
C ASN A 223 39.92 41.59 15.84
N PRO A 224 40.98 42.04 15.15
CA PRO A 224 41.15 41.79 13.71
C PRO A 224 41.62 40.37 13.40
N ALA A 225 41.14 39.86 12.30
CA ALA A 225 41.45 38.56 11.76
C ALA A 225 42.89 38.45 11.25
N PRO A 226 43.54 37.27 11.37
CA PRO A 226 44.79 36.96 10.62
C PRO A 226 44.48 36.52 9.18
N PRO A 227 45.36 36.78 8.23
CA PRO A 227 45.14 36.46 6.82
C PRO A 227 45.50 35.02 6.47
N GLY A 228 44.70 34.44 5.61
CA GLY A 228 45.15 33.43 4.63
C GLY A 228 45.03 31.97 5.02
N THR A 229 43.88 31.36 4.64
CA THR A 229 43.91 29.99 4.12
C THR A 229 42.88 29.90 3.00
N SER A 230 43.36 29.76 1.77
CA SER A 230 42.56 29.57 0.58
C SER A 230 41.86 28.21 0.66
N VAL A 231 40.54 28.27 0.83
CA VAL A 231 39.70 27.07 0.65
C VAL A 231 39.59 26.78 -0.84
N GLN A 232 40.27 25.75 -1.28
CA GLN A 232 40.24 25.22 -2.63
C GLN A 232 38.81 24.75 -2.91
N ALA A 233 38.10 25.47 -3.75
CA ALA A 233 36.80 25.07 -4.27
C ALA A 233 36.99 23.84 -5.17
N TRP A 234 36.37 22.73 -4.79
CA TRP A 234 36.28 21.56 -5.64
C TRP A 234 35.36 21.90 -6.81
N PRO A 235 35.81 21.68 -8.06
CA PRO A 235 34.90 21.86 -9.20
C PRO A 235 33.82 20.78 -9.16
N GLN A 236 32.59 21.21 -8.97
CA GLN A 236 31.41 20.36 -9.24
C GLN A 236 31.36 20.13 -10.75
N ARG A 237 31.86 18.98 -11.17
CA ARG A 237 31.71 18.48 -12.54
C ARG A 237 30.26 17.99 -12.68
N GLN A 238 29.37 18.85 -13.12
CA GLN A 238 28.08 18.42 -13.67
C GLN A 238 28.37 17.73 -15.01
N GLU A 239 28.44 16.40 -14.98
CA GLU A 239 28.37 15.61 -16.19
C GLU A 239 26.91 15.59 -16.64
N SER A 240 26.61 16.44 -17.60
CA SER A 240 25.37 16.32 -18.36
C SER A 240 25.43 15.02 -19.14
N LEU A 241 24.59 14.06 -18.78
CA LEU A 241 24.34 12.84 -19.57
C LEU A 241 23.76 13.30 -20.93
N ARG A 242 24.63 13.54 -21.90
CA ARG A 242 24.23 13.67 -23.31
C ARG A 242 23.91 12.25 -23.78
N VAL A 243 22.63 11.90 -23.78
CA VAL A 243 22.15 10.73 -24.53
C VAL A 243 22.41 11.04 -26.00
N SER A 244 23.33 10.31 -26.61
CA SER A 244 23.69 10.51 -28.02
C SER A 244 22.48 10.14 -28.91
N GLU A 245 22.12 11.00 -29.85
CA GLU A 245 21.03 10.77 -30.83
C GLU A 245 21.04 9.38 -31.49
N PRO A 246 22.21 8.75 -31.80
CA PRO A 246 22.21 7.41 -32.39
C PRO A 246 21.67 6.31 -31.43
N ALA A 247 21.76 6.48 -30.11
CA ALA A 247 21.20 5.51 -29.16
C ALA A 247 19.68 5.57 -29.10
N MET A 248 19.10 6.76 -29.26
CA MET A 248 17.65 6.93 -29.36
C MET A 248 17.10 6.37 -30.67
N ALA A 249 17.76 6.59 -31.78
CA ALA A 249 17.36 6.05 -33.09
C ALA A 249 17.40 4.50 -33.10
N ALA A 250 18.40 3.89 -32.46
CA ALA A 250 18.47 2.42 -32.32
C ALA A 250 17.35 1.85 -31.46
N TYR A 251 16.95 2.54 -30.41
CA TYR A 251 15.83 2.13 -29.55
C TYR A 251 14.50 2.18 -30.29
N PHE A 252 14.23 3.23 -31.05
CA PHE A 252 12.99 3.35 -31.85
C PHE A 252 12.94 2.33 -32.99
N ALA A 253 14.04 2.03 -33.65
CA ALA A 253 14.14 1.00 -34.68
C ALA A 253 13.89 -0.42 -34.11
N PHE A 254 14.30 -0.68 -32.88
CA PHE A 254 14.00 -1.95 -32.21
C PHE A 254 12.54 -2.05 -31.78
N ALA A 255 11.95 -0.96 -31.30
CA ALA A 255 10.54 -0.91 -30.88
C ALA A 255 9.58 -1.09 -32.07
N GLU A 256 9.92 -0.55 -33.24
CA GLU A 256 9.15 -0.71 -34.47
C GLU A 256 9.18 -2.16 -35.02
N LYS A 257 10.29 -2.85 -34.82
CA LYS A 257 10.47 -4.26 -35.21
C LYS A 257 9.79 -5.26 -34.27
N ALA A 258 9.41 -4.82 -33.07
CA ALA A 258 8.76 -5.64 -32.04
C ALA A 258 7.21 -5.57 -32.05
N GLN A 259 6.61 -4.86 -32.99
CA GLN A 259 5.15 -4.87 -33.14
C GLN A 259 4.73 -6.17 -33.83
N PRO A 260 3.93 -7.04 -33.20
CA PRO A 260 3.37 -8.21 -33.87
C PRO A 260 2.36 -7.74 -34.93
N THR A 261 2.60 -8.12 -36.16
CA THR A 261 1.67 -7.92 -37.28
C THR A 261 0.32 -8.55 -36.90
N PRO A 262 -0.81 -7.81 -36.98
CA PRO A 262 -2.11 -8.43 -36.74
C PRO A 262 -2.41 -9.40 -37.87
N ALA A 263 -2.36 -10.70 -37.58
CA ALA A 263 -2.84 -11.74 -38.48
C ALA A 263 -4.35 -11.56 -38.67
N ARG A 264 -4.71 -11.09 -39.85
CA ARG A 264 -6.08 -10.98 -40.33
C ARG A 264 -6.62 -12.38 -40.60
N ALA A 265 -7.13 -13.05 -39.57
CA ALA A 265 -7.92 -14.27 -39.73
C ALA A 265 -9.32 -13.89 -40.19
N SER A 266 -9.57 -14.00 -41.50
CA SER A 266 -10.89 -14.00 -42.05
C SER A 266 -11.56 -15.37 -41.77
N ILE A 267 -12.48 -15.37 -40.83
CA ILE A 267 -13.37 -16.49 -40.56
C ILE A 267 -14.51 -16.40 -41.60
N PRO A 268 -14.76 -17.39 -42.44
CA PRO A 268 -15.93 -17.41 -43.31
C PRO A 268 -17.17 -17.64 -42.44
N PHE A 269 -18.08 -16.67 -42.50
CA PHE A 269 -19.39 -16.76 -41.89
C PHE A 269 -20.24 -17.73 -42.76
N SER A 270 -20.52 -18.93 -42.26
CA SER A 270 -21.48 -19.85 -42.85
C SER A 270 -22.87 -19.52 -42.29
N GLU A 271 -23.75 -19.09 -43.18
CA GLU A 271 -25.16 -18.88 -42.95
C GLU A 271 -25.85 -20.19 -42.55
N PRO A 272 -26.70 -20.24 -41.51
CA PRO A 272 -27.48 -21.42 -41.21
C PRO A 272 -28.67 -21.48 -42.17
N THR A 273 -28.71 -22.53 -43.03
CA THR A 273 -29.87 -22.91 -43.82
C THR A 273 -31.02 -23.35 -42.92
N ALA A 274 -32.18 -22.74 -43.14
CA ALA A 274 -33.41 -23.08 -42.48
C ALA A 274 -33.88 -24.51 -42.82
N PRO A 275 -34.47 -25.27 -41.89
CA PRO A 275 -35.07 -26.58 -42.21
C PRO A 275 -36.40 -26.37 -42.91
N THR A 276 -36.54 -26.95 -44.10
CA THR A 276 -37.80 -27.13 -44.83
C THR A 276 -38.70 -28.12 -44.11
N ASP A 277 -39.86 -27.64 -43.79
CA ASP A 277 -41.04 -28.38 -43.36
C ASP A 277 -41.47 -29.43 -44.38
N GLY A 278 -41.88 -30.58 -43.94
CA GLY A 278 -42.61 -31.49 -44.78
C GLY A 278 -42.40 -32.98 -44.45
N SER A 279 -43.14 -33.54 -43.47
CA SER A 279 -43.73 -34.88 -43.61
C SER A 279 -44.68 -35.21 -42.45
N THR A 280 -45.94 -35.22 -42.73
CA THR A 280 -47.04 -35.77 -41.94
C THR A 280 -46.89 -37.25 -41.82
N PRO A 281 -47.04 -37.89 -40.64
CA PRO A 281 -47.19 -39.37 -40.56
C PRO A 281 -48.66 -39.78 -40.72
N PRO A 282 -48.94 -40.97 -41.38
CA PRO A 282 -50.26 -41.49 -41.45
C PRO A 282 -50.66 -42.26 -40.19
N MET A 283 -51.92 -42.12 -39.86
CA MET A 283 -52.63 -42.94 -38.85
C MET A 283 -52.51 -44.40 -39.17
N GLY A 284 -52.32 -45.21 -38.14
CA GLY A 284 -52.46 -46.62 -38.04
C GLY A 284 -52.27 -47.09 -36.60
#